data_e43f32efa8acc0df68ba8aad53da82d0
#
_entry.id   e43f32efa8acc0df68ba8aad53da82d0
#
_cell.length_a   1.000
_cell.length_b   1.000
_cell.length_c   1.000
_cell.angle_alpha   90.00
_cell.angle_beta   90.00
_cell.angle_gamma   90.00
#
_symmetry.space_group_name_H-M   'P 1'
#
loop_
_entity.id
_entity.type
_entity.pdbx_description
1 polymer ?
#
loop_
_entity_poly.entity_id
_entity_poly.type
_entity_poly.pdbx_seq_one_letter_code
_entity_poly.pdbx_strand_id
1 'polypeptide(L)'
;MIPIVIEESGRGERAFDIYSRLLRERIIFLGEAVTSDSANRIVAQMLFLEAEDPEKDIYLYINSPGGSVYDGLGIFDTMQHIKPDVHTVCVGLAASMGAFLLCAGTKGKRSSLQHSRIMIHQPLGGARGQASDIRIQADEILYLKERLNQELSDRTGQPLDRIQQDTDRDFFMSPGE
;
A
#
# COMPACT_ATOMS: atom_id res chain seq x y z
N MET A 1 5.18 20.00 11.59
CA MET A 1 5.12 19.65 13.03
C MET A 1 4.05 18.58 13.19
N ILE A 2 4.34 17.45 13.85
CA ILE A 2 3.34 16.39 14.11
C ILE A 2 2.54 16.77 15.36
N PRO A 3 1.20 16.81 15.32
CA PRO A 3 0.38 17.12 16.48
C PRO A 3 0.56 16.11 17.61
N ILE A 4 0.48 16.58 18.85
CA ILE A 4 0.57 15.79 20.06
C ILE A 4 -0.81 15.79 20.74
N VAL A 5 -1.27 14.61 21.16
CA VAL A 5 -2.50 14.40 21.93
C VAL A 5 -2.11 14.07 23.38
N ILE A 6 -2.73 14.74 24.33
CA ILE A 6 -2.56 14.46 25.77
C ILE A 6 -3.80 13.74 26.25
N GLU A 7 -3.62 12.55 26.83
CA GLU A 7 -4.68 11.78 27.47
C GLU A 7 -4.49 11.78 28.99
N GLU A 8 -5.53 12.14 29.71
CA GLU A 8 -5.58 12.03 31.16
C GLU A 8 -6.07 10.63 31.56
N SER A 9 -5.38 9.99 32.44
CA SER A 9 -5.80 8.72 33.06
C SER A 9 -5.66 8.81 34.58
N GLY A 10 -6.31 7.90 35.33
CA GLY A 10 -6.14 7.80 36.76
C GLY A 10 -4.71 7.58 37.28
N ARG A 11 -3.74 7.40 36.35
CA ARG A 11 -2.30 7.25 36.60
C ARG A 11 -1.46 8.45 36.13
N GLY A 12 -2.11 9.55 35.71
CA GLY A 12 -1.48 10.76 35.21
C GLY A 12 -1.70 11.01 33.71
N GLU A 13 -1.05 12.07 33.20
CA GLU A 13 -1.09 12.47 31.81
C GLU A 13 -0.10 11.65 30.97
N ARG A 14 -0.52 11.28 29.76
CA ARG A 14 0.34 10.67 28.74
C ARG A 14 0.25 11.45 27.42
N ALA A 15 1.38 11.80 26.86
CA ALA A 15 1.48 12.45 25.57
C ALA A 15 1.79 11.42 24.48
N PHE A 16 1.06 11.50 23.36
CA PHE A 16 1.28 10.70 22.15
C PHE A 16 1.33 11.64 20.95
N ASP A 17 2.20 11.39 19.98
CA ASP A 17 1.97 11.96 18.66
C ASP A 17 0.70 11.35 18.04
N ILE A 18 0.09 12.07 17.08
CA ILE A 18 -1.20 11.66 16.53
C ILE A 18 -1.15 10.28 15.87
N TYR A 19 -0.05 9.93 15.19
CA TYR A 19 0.07 8.62 14.53
C TYR A 19 0.22 7.49 15.54
N SER A 20 1.01 7.69 16.60
CA SER A 20 1.12 6.72 17.71
C SER A 20 -0.21 6.54 18.43
N ARG A 21 -1.00 7.61 18.56
CA ARG A 21 -2.33 7.52 19.17
C ARG A 21 -3.30 6.72 18.29
N LEU A 22 -3.29 6.97 16.97
CA LEU A 22 -4.12 6.25 16.02
C LEU A 22 -3.69 4.78 15.86
N LEU A 23 -2.41 4.49 16.01
CA LEU A 23 -1.91 3.11 15.99
C LEU A 23 -2.54 2.25 17.10
N ARG A 24 -2.86 2.82 18.27
CA ARG A 24 -3.60 2.13 19.35
C ARG A 24 -5.01 1.73 18.93
N GLU A 25 -5.60 2.44 17.95
CA GLU A 25 -6.88 2.08 17.33
C GLU A 25 -6.68 1.19 16.08
N ARG A 26 -5.44 0.66 15.89
CA ARG A 26 -5.03 -0.22 14.79
C ARG A 26 -5.07 0.46 13.43
N ILE A 27 -4.87 1.78 13.42
CA ILE A 27 -4.88 2.61 12.20
C ILE A 27 -3.44 2.96 11.82
N ILE A 28 -3.08 2.65 10.58
CA ILE A 28 -1.79 2.95 9.96
C ILE A 28 -2.02 3.87 8.76
N PHE A 29 -1.12 4.84 8.53
CA PHE A 29 -1.16 5.73 7.38
C PHE A 29 0.01 5.48 6.42
N LEU A 30 -0.31 5.30 5.14
CA LEU A 30 0.59 5.52 4.02
C LEU A 30 0.20 6.86 3.37
N GLY A 31 0.70 7.98 3.92
CA GLY A 31 0.40 9.34 3.49
C GLY A 31 1.51 9.99 2.66
N GLU A 32 2.41 9.20 2.11
CA GLU A 32 3.60 9.65 1.38
C GLU A 32 3.97 8.65 0.27
N ALA A 33 5.06 8.93 -0.46
CA ALA A 33 5.60 7.99 -1.43
C ALA A 33 6.06 6.68 -0.75
N VAL A 34 5.95 5.57 -1.47
CA VAL A 34 6.50 4.28 -1.04
C VAL A 34 8.00 4.29 -1.21
N THR A 35 8.71 4.29 -0.10
CA THR A 35 10.17 4.27 0.03
C THR A 35 10.55 3.19 1.02
N SER A 36 11.84 2.85 1.12
CA SER A 36 12.32 1.88 2.11
C SER A 36 11.97 2.30 3.54
N ASP A 37 12.05 3.61 3.84
CA ASP A 37 11.69 4.13 5.17
C ASP A 37 10.19 3.99 5.47
N SER A 38 9.32 4.43 4.56
CA SER A 38 7.87 4.33 4.75
C SER A 38 7.41 2.88 4.81
N ALA A 39 7.95 2.02 3.96
CA ALA A 39 7.63 0.60 3.93
C ALA A 39 8.04 -0.10 5.22
N ASN A 40 9.26 0.10 5.69
CA ASN A 40 9.75 -0.51 6.93
C ASN A 40 8.92 -0.06 8.15
N ARG A 41 8.52 1.21 8.20
CA ARG A 41 7.63 1.71 9.28
C ARG A 41 6.27 1.02 9.24
N ILE A 42 5.67 0.85 8.06
CA ILE A 42 4.36 0.19 7.91
C ILE A 42 4.47 -1.28 8.28
N VAL A 43 5.48 -1.99 7.78
CA VAL A 43 5.73 -3.40 8.12
C VAL A 43 5.90 -3.58 9.63
N ALA A 44 6.73 -2.75 10.28
CA ALA A 44 6.94 -2.82 11.72
C ALA A 44 5.64 -2.59 12.51
N GLN A 45 4.80 -1.64 12.08
CA GLN A 45 3.50 -1.38 12.70
C GLN A 45 2.53 -2.56 12.53
N MET A 46 2.51 -3.20 11.36
CA MET A 46 1.66 -4.38 11.11
C MET A 46 2.07 -5.55 12.01
N LEU A 47 3.37 -5.83 12.10
CA LEU A 47 3.91 -6.90 12.97
C LEU A 47 3.64 -6.61 14.45
N PHE A 48 3.77 -5.35 14.87
CA PHE A 48 3.44 -4.93 16.24
C PHE A 48 1.95 -5.16 16.54
N LEU A 49 1.05 -4.76 15.65
CA LEU A 49 -0.39 -4.94 15.84
C LEU A 49 -0.82 -6.40 15.81
N GLU A 50 -0.20 -7.23 14.99
CA GLU A 50 -0.42 -8.68 15.02
C GLU A 50 -0.02 -9.28 16.36
N ALA A 51 1.15 -8.90 16.89
CA ALA A 51 1.62 -9.37 18.19
C ALA A 51 0.73 -8.92 19.36
N GLU A 52 0.10 -7.73 19.25
CA GLU A 52 -0.83 -7.22 20.25
C GLU A 52 -2.16 -8.01 20.27
N ASP A 53 -2.76 -8.22 19.11
CA ASP A 53 -4.01 -8.96 18.98
C ASP A 53 -4.17 -9.47 17.54
N PRO A 54 -3.89 -10.75 17.28
CA PRO A 54 -3.95 -11.32 15.92
C PRO A 54 -5.37 -11.51 15.38
N GLU A 55 -6.41 -11.34 16.22
CA GLU A 55 -7.81 -11.56 15.80
C GLU A 55 -8.51 -10.25 15.39
N LYS A 56 -7.90 -9.10 15.65
CA LYS A 56 -8.47 -7.80 15.31
C LYS A 56 -7.92 -7.25 14.01
N ASP A 57 -8.80 -6.70 13.19
CA ASP A 57 -8.46 -6.09 11.92
C ASP A 57 -7.49 -4.90 12.07
N ILE A 58 -6.72 -4.65 11.02
CA ILE A 58 -5.83 -3.49 10.86
C ILE A 58 -6.42 -2.60 9.77
N TYR A 59 -6.33 -1.29 9.94
CA TYR A 59 -6.80 -0.30 8.97
C TYR A 59 -5.61 0.44 8.36
N LEU A 60 -5.41 0.30 7.05
CA LEU A 60 -4.38 1.00 6.28
C LEU A 60 -5.04 2.10 5.43
N TYR A 61 -4.84 3.35 5.84
CA TYR A 61 -5.27 4.52 5.08
C TYR A 61 -4.19 4.91 4.08
N ILE A 62 -4.57 5.09 2.81
CA ILE A 62 -3.65 5.31 1.70
C ILE A 62 -3.95 6.64 1.03
N ASN A 63 -2.94 7.53 1.05
CA ASN A 63 -2.87 8.75 0.26
C ASN A 63 -1.46 8.84 -0.32
N SER A 64 -1.21 8.12 -1.40
CA SER A 64 0.15 7.90 -1.92
C SER A 64 0.20 7.95 -3.44
N PRO A 65 1.21 8.60 -4.03
CA PRO A 65 1.48 8.56 -5.46
C PRO A 65 2.12 7.23 -5.91
N GLY A 66 2.37 6.30 -5.00
CA GLY A 66 3.17 5.10 -5.25
C GLY A 66 4.65 5.31 -4.97
N GLY A 67 5.51 4.56 -5.62
CA GLY A 67 6.96 4.63 -5.42
C GLY A 67 7.67 3.31 -5.70
N SER A 68 8.61 2.93 -4.86
CA SER A 68 9.43 1.73 -5.02
C SER A 68 8.60 0.45 -5.07
N VAL A 69 8.77 -0.32 -6.13
CA VAL A 69 8.04 -1.59 -6.32
C VAL A 69 8.46 -2.62 -5.27
N TYR A 70 9.75 -2.78 -5.02
CA TYR A 70 10.24 -3.76 -4.03
C TYR A 70 9.78 -3.45 -2.60
N ASP A 71 9.84 -2.18 -2.22
CA ASP A 71 9.37 -1.75 -0.90
C ASP A 71 7.85 -1.93 -0.77
N GLY A 72 7.11 -1.65 -1.83
CA GLY A 72 5.66 -1.91 -1.89
C GLY A 72 5.31 -3.40 -1.82
N LEU A 73 6.08 -4.26 -2.49
CA LEU A 73 5.92 -5.72 -2.39
C LEU A 73 6.22 -6.21 -0.96
N GLY A 74 7.17 -5.61 -0.26
CA GLY A 74 7.42 -5.90 1.16
C GLY A 74 6.21 -5.62 2.05
N ILE A 75 5.51 -4.49 1.83
CA ILE A 75 4.25 -4.20 2.53
C ILE A 75 3.18 -5.22 2.12
N PHE A 76 3.02 -5.45 0.81
CA PHE A 76 2.04 -6.40 0.27
C PHE A 76 2.19 -7.79 0.88
N ASP A 77 3.40 -8.35 0.85
CA ASP A 77 3.67 -9.68 1.38
C ASP A 77 3.41 -9.74 2.90
N THR A 78 3.73 -8.66 3.62
CA THR A 78 3.42 -8.57 5.06
C THR A 78 1.91 -8.59 5.30
N MET A 79 1.12 -7.85 4.51
CA MET A 79 -0.34 -7.87 4.60
C MET A 79 -0.93 -9.27 4.37
N GLN A 80 -0.29 -10.09 3.52
CA GLN A 80 -0.72 -11.46 3.26
C GLN A 80 -0.20 -12.46 4.30
N HIS A 81 0.90 -12.13 4.97
CA HIS A 81 1.59 -13.01 5.93
C HIS A 81 0.96 -12.97 7.32
N ILE A 82 0.57 -11.77 7.77
CA ILE A 82 -0.01 -11.57 9.10
C ILE A 82 -1.42 -12.17 9.20
N LYS A 83 -1.82 -12.57 10.41
CA LYS A 83 -3.14 -13.15 10.65
C LYS A 83 -4.31 -12.15 10.59
N PRO A 84 -4.18 -10.90 11.10
CA PRO A 84 -5.23 -9.90 11.00
C PRO A 84 -5.64 -9.61 9.57
N ASP A 85 -6.94 -9.46 9.34
CA ASP A 85 -7.42 -8.85 8.09
C ASP A 85 -6.98 -7.39 8.00
N VAL A 86 -6.61 -6.96 6.78
CA VAL A 86 -6.22 -5.58 6.54
C VAL A 86 -7.30 -4.87 5.73
N HIS A 87 -7.97 -3.91 6.36
CA HIS A 87 -8.84 -2.97 5.67
C HIS A 87 -7.99 -1.91 4.97
N THR A 88 -8.18 -1.69 3.70
CA THR A 88 -7.55 -0.60 2.96
C THR A 88 -8.54 0.49 2.61
N VAL A 89 -8.16 1.74 2.82
CA VAL A 89 -9.02 2.91 2.59
C VAL A 89 -8.26 3.96 1.79
N CYS A 90 -8.71 4.23 0.56
CA CYS A 90 -8.15 5.33 -0.23
C CYS A 90 -8.67 6.68 0.26
N VAL A 91 -7.75 7.59 0.60
CA VAL A 91 -8.03 8.98 1.01
C VAL A 91 -7.29 9.91 0.07
N GLY A 92 -8.00 10.62 -0.79
CA GLY A 92 -7.39 11.51 -1.79
C GLY A 92 -6.87 10.75 -3.01
N LEU A 93 -5.70 10.15 -2.93
CA LEU A 93 -5.08 9.45 -4.07
C LEU A 93 -4.44 8.12 -3.66
N ALA A 94 -4.77 7.08 -4.39
CA ALA A 94 -4.00 5.83 -4.41
C ALA A 94 -3.52 5.58 -5.84
N ALA A 95 -2.25 5.85 -6.11
CA ALA A 95 -1.69 5.73 -7.45
C ALA A 95 -0.54 4.73 -7.50
N SER A 96 -0.40 4.03 -8.64
CA SER A 96 0.71 3.11 -8.90
C SER A 96 0.83 2.06 -7.79
N MET A 97 1.96 1.98 -7.10
CA MET A 97 2.13 1.08 -5.95
C MET A 97 1.11 1.36 -4.83
N GLY A 98 0.63 2.61 -4.66
CA GLY A 98 -0.46 2.93 -3.74
C GLY A 98 -1.80 2.26 -4.11
N ALA A 99 -2.13 2.21 -5.40
CA ALA A 99 -3.31 1.48 -5.90
C ALA A 99 -3.15 -0.04 -5.74
N PHE A 100 -1.95 -0.54 -5.97
CA PHE A 100 -1.63 -1.95 -5.76
C PHE A 100 -1.83 -2.36 -4.29
N LEU A 101 -1.35 -1.55 -3.35
CA LEU A 101 -1.56 -1.78 -1.92
C LEU A 101 -3.03 -1.62 -1.50
N LEU A 102 -3.78 -0.70 -2.11
CA LEU A 102 -5.24 -0.62 -1.91
C LEU A 102 -5.92 -1.93 -2.31
N CYS A 103 -5.55 -2.47 -3.46
CA CYS A 103 -6.05 -3.75 -3.98
C CYS A 103 -5.61 -4.96 -3.11
N ALA A 104 -4.50 -4.83 -2.38
CA ALA A 104 -3.96 -5.87 -1.50
C ALA A 104 -4.79 -6.11 -0.23
N GLY A 105 -5.68 -5.20 0.12
CA GLY A 105 -6.60 -5.35 1.25
C GLY A 105 -7.44 -6.62 1.17
N THR A 106 -7.86 -7.11 2.33
CA THR A 106 -8.71 -8.30 2.44
C THR A 106 -9.99 -8.12 1.59
N LYS A 107 -10.38 -9.17 0.88
CA LYS A 107 -11.55 -9.15 0.00
C LYS A 107 -12.81 -8.74 0.78
N GLY A 108 -13.52 -7.73 0.27
CA GLY A 108 -14.69 -7.13 0.95
C GLY A 108 -14.35 -6.06 1.98
N LYS A 109 -13.05 -5.83 2.26
CA LYS A 109 -12.55 -4.84 3.22
C LYS A 109 -11.67 -3.77 2.54
N ARG A 110 -11.97 -3.45 1.29
CA ARG A 110 -11.31 -2.42 0.48
C ARG A 110 -12.31 -1.31 0.18
N SER A 111 -11.94 -0.08 0.44
CA SER A 111 -12.84 1.07 0.29
C SER A 111 -12.11 2.32 -0.19
N SER A 112 -12.87 3.29 -0.62
CA SER A 112 -12.38 4.60 -1.07
C SER A 112 -13.34 5.69 -0.63
N LEU A 113 -12.83 6.86 -0.23
CA LEU A 113 -13.66 8.01 0.04
C LEU A 113 -14.21 8.58 -1.27
N GLN A 114 -15.36 9.25 -1.18
CA GLN A 114 -16.21 9.64 -2.32
C GLN A 114 -15.48 10.42 -3.42
N HIS A 115 -14.52 11.27 -3.08
CA HIS A 115 -13.79 12.13 -4.02
C HIS A 115 -12.35 11.69 -4.27
N SER A 116 -11.98 10.51 -3.78
CA SER A 116 -10.65 9.97 -4.02
C SER A 116 -10.47 9.53 -5.47
N ARG A 117 -9.21 9.45 -5.89
CA ARG A 117 -8.84 8.91 -7.20
C ARG A 117 -7.93 7.70 -7.03
N ILE A 118 -8.09 6.75 -7.90
CA ILE A 118 -7.26 5.55 -7.97
C ILE A 118 -6.61 5.51 -9.34
N MET A 119 -5.32 5.27 -9.42
CA MET A 119 -4.61 5.21 -10.70
C MET A 119 -3.72 3.98 -10.75
N ILE A 120 -3.86 3.21 -11.81
CA ILE A 120 -2.99 2.08 -12.13
C ILE A 120 -2.19 2.35 -13.37
N HIS A 121 -0.95 1.86 -13.42
CA HIS A 121 -0.08 1.86 -14.57
C HIS A 121 1.02 0.80 -14.41
N GLN A 122 1.71 0.48 -15.50
CA GLN A 122 2.86 -0.42 -15.47
C GLN A 122 4.04 0.17 -14.69
N PRO A 123 4.95 -0.67 -14.14
CA PRO A 123 6.12 -0.18 -13.45
C PRO A 123 6.99 0.69 -14.36
N LEU A 124 7.48 1.80 -13.79
CA LEU A 124 8.47 2.65 -14.45
C LEU A 124 9.87 2.16 -14.09
N GLY A 125 10.74 2.14 -15.06
CA GLY A 125 12.12 1.78 -14.84
C GLY A 125 13.04 2.32 -15.93
N GLY A 126 14.34 2.26 -15.66
CA GLY A 126 15.39 2.63 -16.60
C GLY A 126 16.68 1.90 -16.28
N ALA A 127 17.52 1.72 -17.27
CA ALA A 127 18.80 1.05 -17.12
C ALA A 127 19.92 1.86 -17.76
N ARG A 128 21.10 1.83 -17.15
CA ARG A 128 22.34 2.38 -17.70
C ARG A 128 23.47 1.39 -17.44
N GLY A 129 24.42 1.31 -18.33
CA GLY A 129 25.58 0.43 -18.20
C GLY A 129 25.92 -0.26 -19.52
N GLN A 130 26.59 -1.39 -19.42
CA GLN A 130 26.89 -2.26 -20.56
C GLN A 130 25.62 -2.91 -21.09
N ALA A 131 25.64 -3.38 -22.34
CA ALA A 131 24.49 -4.02 -22.97
C ALA A 131 23.90 -5.18 -22.14
N SER A 132 24.76 -5.97 -21.50
CA SER A 132 24.34 -7.07 -20.62
C SER A 132 23.59 -6.55 -19.37
N ASP A 133 24.07 -5.47 -18.77
CA ASP A 133 23.43 -4.87 -17.58
C ASP A 133 22.05 -4.30 -17.92
N ILE A 134 21.94 -3.63 -19.06
CA ILE A 134 20.67 -3.09 -19.57
C ILE A 134 19.66 -4.22 -19.79
N ARG A 135 20.11 -5.35 -20.35
CA ARG A 135 19.26 -6.51 -20.59
C ARG A 135 18.73 -7.09 -19.27
N ILE A 136 19.61 -7.30 -18.28
CA ILE A 136 19.22 -7.82 -16.96
C ILE A 136 18.17 -6.92 -16.31
N GLN A 137 18.36 -5.60 -16.36
CA GLN A 137 17.38 -4.66 -15.80
C GLN A 137 16.04 -4.67 -16.57
N ALA A 138 16.10 -4.78 -17.90
CA ALA A 138 14.88 -4.87 -18.71
C ALA A 138 14.10 -6.15 -18.41
N ASP A 139 14.77 -7.29 -18.30
CA ASP A 139 14.15 -8.57 -17.98
C ASP A 139 13.48 -8.51 -16.59
N GLU A 140 14.12 -7.88 -15.61
CA GLU A 140 13.55 -7.70 -14.27
C GLU A 140 12.31 -6.79 -14.27
N ILE A 141 12.33 -5.67 -15.00
CA ILE A 141 11.16 -4.78 -15.13
C ILE A 141 9.99 -5.53 -15.78
N LEU A 142 10.24 -6.34 -16.80
CA LEU A 142 9.20 -7.15 -17.45
C LEU A 142 8.63 -8.20 -16.48
N TYR A 143 9.47 -8.88 -15.72
CA TYR A 143 9.05 -9.82 -14.68
C TYR A 143 8.14 -9.14 -13.66
N LEU A 144 8.53 -7.99 -13.13
CA LEU A 144 7.72 -7.23 -12.17
C LEU A 144 6.40 -6.79 -12.78
N LYS A 145 6.38 -6.33 -14.03
CA LYS A 145 5.15 -5.96 -14.74
C LYS A 145 4.17 -7.12 -14.81
N GLU A 146 4.63 -8.29 -15.23
CA GLU A 146 3.80 -9.49 -15.32
C GLU A 146 3.27 -9.89 -13.95
N ARG A 147 4.12 -9.89 -12.94
CA ARG A 147 3.75 -10.25 -11.56
C ARG A 147 2.71 -9.32 -10.97
N LEU A 148 2.89 -8.01 -11.10
CA LEU A 148 1.94 -7.02 -10.59
C LEU A 148 0.60 -7.10 -11.31
N ASN A 149 0.59 -7.28 -12.64
CA ASN A 149 -0.64 -7.45 -13.41
C ASN A 149 -1.39 -8.72 -13.02
N GLN A 150 -0.69 -9.82 -12.79
CA GLN A 150 -1.32 -11.07 -12.32
C GLN A 150 -1.97 -10.88 -10.96
N GLU A 151 -1.28 -10.26 -9.99
CA GLU A 151 -1.86 -9.99 -8.66
C GLU A 151 -3.09 -9.07 -8.73
N LEU A 152 -3.05 -8.03 -9.59
CA LEU A 152 -4.21 -7.17 -9.81
C LEU A 152 -5.38 -7.96 -10.40
N SER A 153 -5.14 -8.81 -11.39
CA SER A 153 -6.15 -9.67 -11.99
C SER A 153 -6.78 -10.61 -10.94
N ASP A 154 -5.96 -11.32 -10.18
CA ASP A 154 -6.43 -12.30 -9.18
C ASP A 154 -7.25 -11.63 -8.08
N ARG A 155 -6.88 -10.42 -7.65
CA ARG A 155 -7.54 -9.71 -6.54
C ARG A 155 -8.78 -8.93 -6.96
N THR A 156 -8.82 -8.43 -8.18
CA THR A 156 -9.96 -7.68 -8.70
C THR A 156 -10.99 -8.59 -9.37
N GLY A 157 -10.56 -9.77 -9.83
CA GLY A 157 -11.37 -10.67 -10.66
C GLY A 157 -11.50 -10.19 -12.11
N GLN A 158 -10.76 -9.15 -12.51
CA GLN A 158 -10.72 -8.71 -13.90
C GLN A 158 -9.81 -9.62 -14.74
N PRO A 159 -10.15 -9.88 -16.00
CA PRO A 159 -9.29 -10.65 -16.90
C PRO A 159 -7.90 -10.02 -17.03
N LEU A 160 -6.87 -10.86 -17.12
CA LEU A 160 -5.48 -10.40 -17.19
C LEU A 160 -5.21 -9.48 -18.40
N ASP A 161 -5.80 -9.78 -19.55
CA ASP A 161 -5.70 -8.95 -20.76
C ASP A 161 -6.29 -7.55 -20.57
N ARG A 162 -7.39 -7.44 -19.81
CA ARG A 162 -7.97 -6.16 -19.42
C ARG A 162 -7.03 -5.37 -18.50
N ILE A 163 -6.46 -6.02 -17.48
CA ILE A 163 -5.47 -5.38 -16.60
C ILE A 163 -4.25 -4.92 -17.39
N GLN A 164 -3.74 -5.74 -18.31
CA GLN A 164 -2.60 -5.36 -19.17
C GLN A 164 -2.90 -4.14 -20.04
N GLN A 165 -4.12 -4.02 -20.56
CA GLN A 165 -4.54 -2.85 -21.34
C GLN A 165 -4.67 -1.59 -20.47
N ASP A 166 -5.34 -1.71 -19.33
CA ASP A 166 -5.59 -0.57 -18.43
C ASP A 166 -4.30 -0.08 -17.77
N THR A 167 -3.31 -0.96 -17.53
CA THR A 167 -2.01 -0.57 -16.94
C THR A 167 -0.98 -0.12 -17.97
N ASP A 168 -1.23 -0.18 -19.27
CA ASP A 168 -0.25 0.24 -20.28
C ASP A 168 0.13 1.71 -20.16
N ARG A 169 -0.81 2.56 -19.76
CA ARG A 169 -0.63 3.98 -19.43
C ARG A 169 -1.41 4.31 -18.16
N ASP A 170 -1.30 5.56 -17.70
CA ASP A 170 -2.03 6.04 -16.52
C ASP A 170 -3.54 5.87 -16.72
N PHE A 171 -4.13 4.98 -15.95
CA PHE A 171 -5.55 4.71 -15.96
C PHE A 171 -6.18 5.14 -14.64
N PHE A 172 -6.92 6.24 -14.69
CA PHE A 172 -7.57 6.84 -13.53
C PHE A 172 -9.00 6.36 -13.37
N MET A 173 -9.34 5.99 -12.14
CA MET A 173 -10.67 5.53 -11.76
C MET A 173 -11.25 6.41 -10.65
N SER A 174 -12.56 6.56 -10.68
CA SER A 174 -13.36 7.03 -9.54
C SER A 174 -13.59 5.89 -8.53
N PRO A 175 -14.05 6.18 -7.31
CA PRO A 175 -14.37 5.12 -6.33
C PRO A 175 -15.45 4.13 -6.80
N GLY A 176 -16.35 4.56 -7.69
CA GLY A 176 -17.43 3.72 -8.22
C GLY A 176 -16.99 2.76 -9.33
N GLU A 177 -15.91 3.09 -10.05
CA GLU A 177 -15.30 2.22 -11.08
C GLU A 177 -14.47 1.13 -10.45
#